data_ec9f346001bbae683ecd71e9034a63aa
#
_entry.id   ec9f346001bbae683ecd71e9034a63aa
#
_cell.length_a   1.000
_cell.length_b   1.000
_cell.length_c   1.000
_cell.angle_alpha   90.00
_cell.angle_beta   90.00
_cell.angle_gamma   90.00
#
_symmetry.space_group_name_H-M   'P 1'
#
loop_
_entity.id
_entity.type
_entity.pdbx_description
1 polymer ?
#
loop_
_entity_poly.entity_id
_entity_poly.type
_entity_poly.pdbx_seq_one_letter_code
_entity_poly.pdbx_strand_id
1 'polypeptide(L)'
;MKITKMHGCGNDFVFMDYEEYTKTGMALEELSKRLCDRHFGIGADGLIIPVPYDGNDADIEWRYYNSDGTTAQMCGNGMRCFAKYVYDKGLVNKKSFSVKTLAGIKKPEILDNGLIKVNMGKPILNESDIPFKGEKQIGDFKITPVSMGNPHCVIFTDNTPLEMAKKYGPELEKHPYFPQKTNVEFVKVISENEIEMAVFERGCGITLACGTGACASVVASVLNNLTDNNVKVNLPGGVVNIEWEGSKDDPNHDIFLIGPAQYTFNADFML
;
A
#
# COMPACT_ATOMS: atom_id res chain seq x y z
N MET A 1 -27.91 4.59 1.96
CA MET A 1 -26.74 5.15 2.65
C MET A 1 -25.82 5.80 1.62
N LYS A 2 -25.24 6.92 1.96
CA LYS A 2 -24.31 7.62 1.05
C LYS A 2 -22.93 7.01 1.13
N ILE A 3 -22.36 6.70 -0.02
CA ILE A 3 -21.01 6.16 -0.14
C ILE A 3 -20.20 6.94 -1.17
N THR A 4 -18.89 6.89 -1.03
CA THR A 4 -17.92 7.41 -1.99
C THR A 4 -16.98 6.28 -2.37
N LYS A 5 -16.73 6.10 -3.67
CA LYS A 5 -15.71 5.17 -4.15
C LYS A 5 -14.47 5.94 -4.59
N MET A 6 -13.31 5.46 -4.14
CA MET A 6 -12.00 6.04 -4.48
C MET A 6 -11.00 4.94 -4.79
N HIS A 7 -9.89 5.32 -5.44
CA HIS A 7 -8.74 4.43 -5.61
C HIS A 7 -7.40 5.18 -5.54
N GLY A 8 -6.35 4.43 -5.14
CA GLY A 8 -4.97 4.82 -5.27
C GLY A 8 -4.25 3.85 -6.21
N CYS A 9 -4.00 4.26 -7.46
CA CYS A 9 -3.39 3.41 -8.49
C CYS A 9 -4.13 2.08 -8.70
N GLY A 10 -5.47 2.10 -8.78
CA GLY A 10 -6.30 0.92 -9.02
C GLY A 10 -6.67 0.08 -7.79
N ASN A 11 -5.98 0.22 -6.67
CA ASN A 11 -6.42 -0.36 -5.39
C ASN A 11 -7.58 0.49 -4.86
N ASP A 12 -8.77 -0.09 -4.76
CA ASP A 12 -10.03 0.62 -4.65
C ASP A 12 -10.74 0.43 -3.30
N PHE A 13 -11.40 1.50 -2.83
CA PHE A 13 -12.01 1.53 -1.50
C PHE A 13 -13.39 2.16 -1.55
N VAL A 14 -14.28 1.64 -0.70
CA VAL A 14 -15.53 2.32 -0.33
C VAL A 14 -15.27 3.17 0.90
N PHE A 15 -15.69 4.41 0.84
CA PHE A 15 -15.71 5.36 1.95
C PHE A 15 -17.15 5.64 2.36
N MET A 16 -17.38 5.80 3.66
CA MET A 16 -18.64 6.19 4.24
C MET A 16 -18.38 7.10 5.42
N ASP A 17 -19.15 8.19 5.54
CA ASP A 17 -19.09 9.07 6.70
C ASP A 17 -19.53 8.32 7.97
N TYR A 18 -18.96 8.67 9.12
CA TYR A 18 -19.23 7.99 10.38
C TYR A 18 -20.73 8.02 10.76
N GLU A 19 -21.41 9.15 10.51
CA GLU A 19 -22.85 9.28 10.75
C GLU A 19 -23.69 8.34 9.87
N GLU A 20 -23.29 8.12 8.62
CA GLU A 20 -23.97 7.16 7.74
C GLU A 20 -23.73 5.73 8.22
N TYR A 21 -22.52 5.41 8.65
CA TYR A 21 -22.19 4.12 9.24
C TYR A 21 -23.06 3.82 10.47
N THR A 22 -23.16 4.75 11.42
CA THR A 22 -23.92 4.55 12.67
C THR A 22 -25.41 4.26 12.43
N LYS A 23 -25.99 4.79 11.37
CA LYS A 23 -27.38 4.52 10.96
C LYS A 23 -27.61 3.08 10.49
N THR A 24 -26.55 2.38 10.06
CA THR A 24 -26.68 1.00 9.55
C THR A 24 -26.99 -0.01 10.66
N GLY A 25 -26.52 0.26 11.88
CA GLY A 25 -26.60 -0.68 13.02
C GLY A 25 -25.79 -1.97 12.81
N MET A 26 -24.98 -2.07 11.75
CA MET A 26 -24.21 -3.26 11.40
C MET A 26 -22.81 -3.20 11.99
N ALA A 27 -22.21 -4.38 12.24
CA ALA A 27 -20.79 -4.48 12.53
C ALA A 27 -19.98 -4.17 11.27
N LEU A 28 -18.79 -3.54 11.43
CA LEU A 28 -17.95 -3.13 10.28
C LEU A 28 -17.45 -4.31 9.45
N GLU A 29 -17.20 -5.46 10.10
CA GLU A 29 -16.81 -6.71 9.44
C GLU A 29 -17.86 -7.20 8.45
N GLU A 30 -19.13 -7.13 8.86
CA GLU A 30 -20.24 -7.55 8.02
C GLU A 30 -20.54 -6.53 6.92
N LEU A 31 -20.53 -5.25 7.28
CA LEU A 31 -20.73 -4.14 6.35
C LEU A 31 -19.66 -4.14 5.25
N SER A 32 -18.39 -4.39 5.62
CA SER A 32 -17.31 -4.48 4.65
C SER A 32 -17.52 -5.61 3.64
N LYS A 33 -17.82 -6.81 4.12
CA LYS A 33 -18.12 -7.96 3.23
C LYS A 33 -19.24 -7.64 2.26
N ARG A 34 -20.30 -7.00 2.73
CA ARG A 34 -21.47 -6.68 1.92
C ARG A 34 -21.18 -5.59 0.88
N LEU A 35 -20.54 -4.49 1.29
CA LEU A 35 -20.24 -3.38 0.39
C LEU A 35 -19.14 -3.72 -0.61
N CYS A 36 -18.13 -4.48 -0.19
CA CYS A 36 -16.97 -4.78 -1.03
C CYS A 36 -17.19 -5.98 -1.97
N ASP A 37 -18.31 -6.71 -1.86
CA ASP A 37 -18.65 -7.77 -2.82
C ASP A 37 -18.79 -7.18 -4.23
N ARG A 38 -18.04 -7.76 -5.18
CA ARG A 38 -17.99 -7.24 -6.56
C ARG A 38 -19.19 -7.63 -7.43
N HIS A 39 -20.05 -8.54 -6.93
CA HIS A 39 -21.24 -9.01 -7.64
C HIS A 39 -22.55 -8.53 -7.00
N PHE A 40 -22.58 -8.45 -5.67
CA PHE A 40 -23.80 -8.15 -4.91
C PHE A 40 -23.71 -6.84 -4.13
N GLY A 41 -22.54 -6.20 -4.11
CA GLY A 41 -22.27 -4.93 -3.46
C GLY A 41 -21.82 -3.85 -4.44
N ILE A 42 -21.00 -2.94 -3.95
CA ILE A 42 -20.35 -1.89 -4.75
C ILE A 42 -19.09 -2.45 -5.42
N GLY A 43 -18.47 -3.43 -4.76
CA GLY A 43 -17.19 -4.01 -5.17
C GLY A 43 -16.00 -3.11 -4.83
N ALA A 44 -15.12 -3.57 -3.97
CA ALA A 44 -13.89 -2.87 -3.59
C ALA A 44 -12.92 -3.82 -2.90
N ASP A 45 -11.67 -3.37 -2.72
CA ASP A 45 -10.66 -4.09 -1.94
C ASP A 45 -10.86 -3.89 -0.42
N GLY A 46 -11.59 -2.82 -0.03
CA GLY A 46 -11.91 -2.59 1.37
C GLY A 46 -12.84 -1.41 1.63
N LEU A 47 -13.29 -1.35 2.88
CA LEU A 47 -14.13 -0.29 3.45
C LEU A 47 -13.29 0.56 4.40
N ILE A 48 -13.34 1.89 4.24
CA ILE A 48 -12.65 2.85 5.11
C ILE A 48 -13.68 3.83 5.69
N ILE A 49 -13.67 3.97 7.02
CA ILE A 49 -14.54 4.88 7.76
C ILE A 49 -13.67 5.88 8.53
N PRO A 50 -13.78 7.20 8.26
CA PRO A 50 -13.23 8.23 9.15
C PRO A 50 -14.08 8.28 10.43
N VAL A 51 -13.42 8.21 11.57
CA VAL A 51 -14.07 8.20 12.89
C VAL A 51 -13.56 9.42 13.68
N PRO A 52 -14.45 10.20 14.30
CA PRO A 52 -14.03 11.22 15.27
C PRO A 52 -13.15 10.60 16.35
N TYR A 53 -12.08 11.29 16.70
CA TYR A 53 -11.11 10.80 17.68
C TYR A 53 -11.07 11.69 18.91
N ASP A 54 -11.36 11.12 20.08
CA ASP A 54 -11.44 11.84 21.35
C ASP A 54 -10.10 11.93 22.10
N GLY A 55 -9.03 11.32 21.57
CA GLY A 55 -7.68 11.38 22.14
C GLY A 55 -6.94 12.66 21.77
N ASN A 56 -5.77 12.86 22.38
CA ASN A 56 -4.95 14.07 22.18
C ASN A 56 -3.75 13.86 21.22
N ASP A 57 -3.56 12.64 20.72
CA ASP A 57 -2.38 12.24 19.92
C ASP A 57 -2.65 12.15 18.42
N ALA A 58 -3.92 12.30 17.99
CA ALA A 58 -4.30 12.32 16.58
C ALA A 58 -5.45 13.32 16.32
N ASP A 59 -5.59 13.73 15.07
CA ASP A 59 -6.67 14.63 14.61
C ASP A 59 -7.94 13.85 14.26
N ILE A 60 -7.80 12.60 13.83
CA ILE A 60 -8.88 11.75 13.36
C ILE A 60 -8.45 10.27 13.46
N GLU A 61 -9.40 9.36 13.61
CA GLU A 61 -9.18 7.92 13.53
C GLU A 61 -9.66 7.38 12.19
N TRP A 62 -8.95 6.41 11.63
CA TRP A 62 -9.46 5.60 10.53
C TRP A 62 -9.79 4.19 10.97
N ARG A 63 -10.88 3.64 10.44
CA ARG A 63 -11.16 2.21 10.53
C ARG A 63 -11.17 1.62 9.15
N TYR A 64 -10.31 0.64 8.94
CA TYR A 64 -10.14 -0.01 7.64
C TYR A 64 -10.38 -1.52 7.77
N TYR A 65 -11.26 -2.02 6.92
CA TYR A 65 -11.60 -3.42 6.79
C TYR A 65 -11.40 -3.88 5.36
N ASN A 66 -10.71 -5.02 5.18
CA ASN A 66 -10.59 -5.69 3.88
C ASN A 66 -11.96 -6.18 3.40
N SER A 67 -12.07 -6.54 2.12
CA SER A 67 -13.30 -7.07 1.53
C SER A 67 -13.81 -8.37 2.18
N ASP A 68 -12.94 -9.13 2.84
CA ASP A 68 -13.28 -10.34 3.60
C ASP A 68 -13.74 -10.05 5.04
N GLY A 69 -13.78 -8.78 5.46
CA GLY A 69 -14.15 -8.33 6.80
C GLY A 69 -13.03 -8.35 7.82
N THR A 70 -11.82 -8.76 7.45
CA THR A 70 -10.66 -8.67 8.35
C THR A 70 -10.17 -7.24 8.49
N THR A 71 -9.63 -6.89 9.65
CA THR A 71 -9.01 -5.57 9.86
C THR A 71 -7.65 -5.49 9.19
N ALA A 72 -7.30 -4.34 8.63
CA ALA A 72 -5.98 -4.04 8.15
C ALA A 72 -5.30 -2.97 9.00
N GLN A 73 -4.04 -3.19 9.34
CA GLN A 73 -3.28 -2.26 10.19
C GLN A 73 -2.94 -0.97 9.45
N MET A 74 -2.55 -1.08 8.19
CA MET A 74 -2.15 0.03 7.33
C MET A 74 -2.23 -0.38 5.85
N CYS A 75 -2.58 0.59 5.01
CA CYS A 75 -2.48 0.50 3.55
C CYS A 75 -2.09 1.86 2.99
N GLY A 76 -0.94 1.96 2.33
CA GLY A 76 -0.45 3.23 1.77
C GLY A 76 -1.39 3.82 0.71
N ASN A 77 -2.00 2.98 -0.12
CA ASN A 77 -2.99 3.39 -1.11
C ASN A 77 -4.27 3.91 -0.43
N GLY A 78 -4.78 3.17 0.57
CA GLY A 78 -5.93 3.57 1.37
C GLY A 78 -5.69 4.85 2.16
N MET A 79 -4.47 5.03 2.73
CA MET A 79 -4.13 6.25 3.46
C MET A 79 -4.12 7.48 2.57
N ARG A 80 -3.66 7.37 1.31
CA ARG A 80 -3.75 8.49 0.36
C ARG A 80 -5.21 8.86 0.07
N CYS A 81 -6.05 7.86 -0.21
CA CYS A 81 -7.49 8.09 -0.41
C CYS A 81 -8.14 8.69 0.83
N PHE A 82 -7.81 8.18 2.02
CA PHE A 82 -8.32 8.70 3.28
C PHE A 82 -7.93 10.16 3.49
N ALA A 83 -6.66 10.50 3.30
CA ALA A 83 -6.18 11.86 3.49
C ALA A 83 -6.92 12.86 2.60
N LYS A 84 -7.08 12.52 1.31
CA LYS A 84 -7.85 13.34 0.38
C LYS A 84 -9.32 13.44 0.79
N TYR A 85 -9.95 12.32 1.14
CA TYR A 85 -11.36 12.28 1.52
C TYR A 85 -11.68 13.17 2.71
N VAL A 86 -10.93 13.02 3.82
CA VAL A 86 -11.22 13.77 5.06
C VAL A 86 -10.93 15.26 4.91
N TYR A 87 -9.94 15.63 4.09
CA TYR A 87 -9.64 17.03 3.80
C TYR A 87 -10.73 17.67 2.92
N ASP A 88 -11.11 17.01 1.82
CA ASP A 88 -12.12 17.51 0.88
C ASP A 88 -13.51 17.60 1.54
N LYS A 89 -13.80 16.74 2.50
CA LYS A 89 -15.03 16.76 3.31
C LYS A 89 -14.99 17.78 4.46
N GLY A 90 -13.87 18.43 4.72
CA GLY A 90 -13.70 19.37 5.83
C GLY A 90 -13.70 18.71 7.22
N LEU A 91 -13.46 17.39 7.30
CA LEU A 91 -13.31 16.67 8.57
C LEU A 91 -11.98 17.02 9.24
N VAL A 92 -10.98 17.43 8.44
CA VAL A 92 -9.74 18.07 8.89
C VAL A 92 -9.48 19.31 8.04
N ASN A 93 -8.90 20.38 8.64
CA ASN A 93 -8.74 21.68 7.99
C ASN A 93 -7.26 22.04 7.70
N LYS A 94 -6.37 21.05 7.73
CA LYS A 94 -4.93 21.22 7.50
C LYS A 94 -4.42 20.15 6.54
N LYS A 95 -3.45 20.49 5.68
CA LYS A 95 -2.89 19.59 4.68
C LYS A 95 -2.03 18.48 5.27
N SER A 96 -1.41 18.70 6.44
CA SER A 96 -0.68 17.70 7.20
C SER A 96 -1.35 17.49 8.54
N PHE A 97 -1.72 16.26 8.85
CA PHE A 97 -2.49 15.91 10.04
C PHE A 97 -2.17 14.49 10.52
N SER A 98 -2.55 14.20 11.75
CA SER A 98 -2.30 12.91 12.38
C SER A 98 -3.53 12.01 12.35
N VAL A 99 -3.33 10.76 11.96
CA VAL A 99 -4.37 9.73 11.84
C VAL A 99 -4.07 8.58 12.77
N LYS A 100 -5.01 8.26 13.67
CA LYS A 100 -4.94 7.06 14.50
C LYS A 100 -5.27 5.84 13.66
N THR A 101 -4.36 4.86 13.63
CA THR A 101 -4.53 3.57 12.95
C THR A 101 -4.13 2.42 13.88
N LEU A 102 -4.43 1.17 13.48
CA LEU A 102 -3.93 -0.01 14.20
C LEU A 102 -2.40 -0.15 14.13
N ALA A 103 -1.75 0.47 13.15
CA ALA A 103 -0.28 0.55 13.02
C ALA A 103 0.30 1.80 13.72
N GLY A 104 -0.40 2.39 14.70
CA GLY A 104 -0.01 3.62 15.36
C GLY A 104 -0.43 4.89 14.63
N ILE A 105 0.14 6.02 15.03
CA ILE A 105 -0.14 7.32 14.41
C ILE A 105 0.58 7.44 13.07
N LYS A 106 -0.18 7.80 12.05
CA LYS A 106 0.34 8.13 10.72
C LYS A 106 0.12 9.60 10.42
N LYS A 107 1.01 10.20 9.64
CA LYS A 107 0.95 11.63 9.28
C LYS A 107 1.00 11.78 7.76
N PRO A 108 -0.12 11.62 7.06
CA PRO A 108 -0.20 11.96 5.65
C PRO A 108 -0.08 13.46 5.44
N GLU A 109 0.42 13.85 4.27
CA GLU A 109 0.54 15.24 3.84
C GLU A 109 0.00 15.40 2.42
N ILE A 110 -0.89 16.37 2.22
CA ILE A 110 -1.41 16.76 0.89
C ILE A 110 -0.49 17.82 0.34
N LEU A 111 0.23 17.50 -0.71
CA LEU A 111 1.18 18.39 -1.38
C LEU A 111 0.45 19.43 -2.25
N ASP A 112 1.14 20.51 -2.61
CA ASP A 112 0.54 21.61 -3.41
C ASP A 112 0.12 21.17 -4.82
N ASN A 113 0.74 20.13 -5.36
CA ASN A 113 0.37 19.51 -6.64
C ASN A 113 -0.80 18.50 -6.53
N GLY A 114 -1.39 18.34 -5.33
CA GLY A 114 -2.50 17.43 -5.06
C GLY A 114 -2.11 15.97 -4.85
N LEU A 115 -0.83 15.62 -4.92
CA LEU A 115 -0.36 14.30 -4.52
C LEU A 115 -0.35 14.19 -2.99
N ILE A 116 -0.39 12.97 -2.50
CA ILE A 116 -0.36 12.71 -1.07
C ILE A 116 0.91 11.94 -0.71
N LYS A 117 1.66 12.50 0.24
CA LYS A 117 2.86 11.92 0.84
C LYS A 117 2.50 11.16 2.11
N VAL A 118 2.94 9.91 2.22
CA VAL A 118 2.70 9.04 3.36
C VAL A 118 4.01 8.45 3.84
N ASN A 119 4.32 8.63 5.12
CA ASN A 119 5.45 7.96 5.75
C ASN A 119 5.12 6.47 5.93
N MET A 120 5.88 5.62 5.26
CA MET A 120 5.74 4.17 5.28
C MET A 120 6.59 3.50 6.38
N GLY A 121 7.37 4.28 7.12
CA GLY A 121 8.32 3.79 8.12
C GLY A 121 9.66 3.41 7.52
N LYS A 122 10.44 2.65 8.27
CA LYS A 122 11.80 2.26 7.90
C LYS A 122 11.82 0.85 7.31
N PRO A 123 12.71 0.57 6.34
CA PRO A 123 12.88 -0.78 5.85
C PRO A 123 13.59 -1.63 6.92
N ILE A 124 13.23 -2.88 7.00
CA ILE A 124 13.92 -3.90 7.80
C ILE A 124 14.78 -4.69 6.82
N LEU A 125 16.11 -4.63 7.00
CA LEU A 125 17.10 -5.23 6.11
C LEU A 125 17.90 -6.34 6.78
N ASN A 126 17.84 -6.43 8.11
CA ASN A 126 18.47 -7.52 8.84
C ASN A 126 17.69 -8.82 8.57
N GLU A 127 18.35 -9.79 7.97
CA GLU A 127 17.74 -11.06 7.55
C GLU A 127 17.11 -11.84 8.71
N SER A 128 17.64 -11.70 9.93
CA SER A 128 17.05 -12.32 11.12
C SER A 128 15.66 -11.78 11.46
N ASP A 129 15.37 -10.54 11.06
CA ASP A 129 14.12 -9.84 11.35
C ASP A 129 13.12 -9.88 10.17
N ILE A 130 13.61 -10.31 8.99
CA ILE A 130 12.77 -10.65 7.86
C ILE A 130 12.41 -12.14 8.00
N PRO A 131 11.17 -12.60 7.76
CA PRO A 131 10.84 -14.02 7.73
C PRO A 131 11.42 -14.68 6.47
N PHE A 132 12.75 -14.65 6.35
CA PHE A 132 13.56 -15.17 5.26
C PHE A 132 14.64 -16.11 5.83
N LYS A 133 14.80 -17.30 5.24
CA LYS A 133 15.74 -18.34 5.67
C LYS A 133 16.36 -19.00 4.44
N GLY A 134 17.32 -18.37 3.83
CA GLY A 134 17.93 -18.94 2.65
C GLY A 134 19.06 -18.11 2.07
N GLU A 135 19.45 -18.48 0.88
CA GLU A 135 20.43 -17.74 0.10
C GLU A 135 19.75 -16.66 -0.76
N LYS A 136 20.50 -15.61 -1.14
CA LYS A 136 19.99 -14.55 -2.04
C LYS A 136 19.95 -15.02 -3.51
N GLN A 137 19.66 -16.31 -3.69
CA GLN A 137 19.54 -16.96 -4.99
C GLN A 137 18.43 -18.01 -4.92
N ILE A 138 17.50 -17.98 -5.85
CA ILE A 138 16.46 -19.00 -6.05
C ILE A 138 16.47 -19.39 -7.53
N GLY A 139 16.96 -20.58 -7.83
CA GLY A 139 17.18 -21.00 -9.21
C GLY A 139 18.08 -19.98 -9.94
N ASP A 140 17.60 -19.45 -11.06
CA ASP A 140 18.33 -18.43 -11.84
C ASP A 140 18.11 -16.99 -11.33
N PHE A 141 17.28 -16.80 -10.28
CA PHE A 141 16.95 -15.47 -9.78
C PHE A 141 17.84 -15.07 -8.62
N LYS A 142 18.59 -13.97 -8.79
CA LYS A 142 19.18 -13.23 -7.68
C LYS A 142 18.09 -12.42 -7.00
N ILE A 143 17.91 -12.61 -5.70
CA ILE A 143 16.86 -11.95 -4.92
C ILE A 143 17.43 -10.95 -3.92
N THR A 144 16.65 -9.92 -3.61
CA THR A 144 16.94 -8.99 -2.51
C THR A 144 15.75 -9.00 -1.55
N PRO A 145 15.86 -9.69 -0.40
CA PRO A 145 14.80 -9.68 0.60
C PRO A 145 14.77 -8.33 1.32
N VAL A 146 13.57 -7.76 1.46
CA VAL A 146 13.31 -6.51 2.21
C VAL A 146 12.00 -6.70 2.98
N SER A 147 11.89 -6.12 4.19
CA SER A 147 10.60 -6.04 4.86
C SER A 147 10.19 -4.58 5.07
N MET A 148 8.93 -4.28 4.76
CA MET A 148 8.25 -3.03 5.06
C MET A 148 7.17 -3.24 6.15
N GLY A 149 7.44 -4.17 7.10
CA GLY A 149 6.46 -4.72 8.03
C GLY A 149 5.78 -5.99 7.50
N ASN A 150 5.94 -6.26 6.21
CA ASN A 150 5.60 -7.49 5.50
C ASN A 150 6.76 -7.86 4.57
N PRO A 151 6.99 -9.18 4.29
CA PRO A 151 8.14 -9.63 3.51
C PRO A 151 7.97 -9.36 2.02
N HIS A 152 9.06 -8.93 1.39
CA HIS A 152 9.19 -8.70 -0.04
C HIS A 152 10.41 -9.42 -0.59
N CYS A 153 10.25 -10.08 -1.73
CA CYS A 153 11.28 -10.72 -2.53
C CYS A 153 11.44 -9.93 -3.84
N VAL A 154 12.44 -9.06 -3.89
CA VAL A 154 12.68 -8.21 -5.05
C VAL A 154 13.65 -8.86 -6.02
N ILE A 155 13.27 -8.92 -7.29
CA ILE A 155 14.01 -9.56 -8.39
C ILE A 155 14.16 -8.54 -9.54
N PHE A 156 15.39 -8.26 -9.94
CA PHE A 156 15.65 -7.40 -11.09
C PHE A 156 15.61 -8.20 -12.40
N THR A 157 15.06 -7.62 -13.45
CA THR A 157 14.86 -8.26 -14.75
C THR A 157 14.89 -7.26 -15.89
N ASP A 158 15.40 -7.66 -17.05
CA ASP A 158 15.31 -6.90 -18.31
C ASP A 158 14.01 -7.19 -19.07
N ASN A 159 13.29 -8.24 -18.67
CA ASN A 159 12.01 -8.63 -19.25
C ASN A 159 10.87 -7.74 -18.72
N THR A 160 9.68 -7.90 -19.29
CA THR A 160 8.46 -7.22 -18.83
C THR A 160 8.09 -7.69 -17.40
N PRO A 161 8.09 -6.80 -16.38
CA PRO A 161 7.85 -7.20 -14.99
C PRO A 161 6.52 -7.95 -14.78
N LEU A 162 5.44 -7.51 -15.43
CA LEU A 162 4.13 -8.13 -15.27
C LEU A 162 4.11 -9.59 -15.79
N GLU A 163 4.77 -9.86 -16.91
CA GLU A 163 4.85 -11.23 -17.45
C GLU A 163 5.71 -12.14 -16.54
N MET A 164 6.79 -11.59 -15.99
CA MET A 164 7.61 -12.31 -15.02
C MET A 164 6.83 -12.62 -13.73
N ALA A 165 6.09 -11.63 -13.20
CA ALA A 165 5.26 -11.80 -12.00
C ALA A 165 4.14 -12.85 -12.21
N LYS A 166 3.48 -12.85 -13.37
CA LYS A 166 2.47 -13.86 -13.71
C LYS A 166 3.06 -15.27 -13.79
N LYS A 167 4.24 -15.39 -14.39
CA LYS A 167 4.87 -16.70 -14.68
C LYS A 167 5.49 -17.32 -13.42
N TYR A 168 6.23 -16.55 -12.66
CA TYR A 168 7.07 -17.07 -11.57
C TYR A 168 6.55 -16.71 -10.17
N GLY A 169 5.70 -15.69 -10.06
CA GLY A 169 5.14 -15.22 -8.79
C GLY A 169 4.47 -16.32 -7.96
N PRO A 170 3.58 -17.17 -8.54
CA PRO A 170 2.88 -18.22 -7.80
C PRO A 170 3.79 -19.24 -7.11
N GLU A 171 4.94 -19.53 -7.69
CA GLU A 171 5.93 -20.46 -7.13
C GLU A 171 6.79 -19.75 -6.07
N LEU A 172 7.30 -18.57 -6.40
CA LEU A 172 8.19 -17.79 -5.54
C LEU A 172 7.50 -17.29 -4.27
N GLU A 173 6.20 -16.91 -4.33
CA GLU A 173 5.39 -16.55 -3.17
C GLU A 173 5.46 -17.56 -2.04
N LYS A 174 5.51 -18.86 -2.41
CA LYS A 174 5.45 -20.01 -1.49
C LYS A 174 6.80 -20.67 -1.27
N HIS A 175 7.87 -20.06 -1.80
CA HIS A 175 9.19 -20.66 -1.74
C HIS A 175 9.62 -20.94 -0.28
N PRO A 176 10.24 -22.11 0.03
CA PRO A 176 10.61 -22.48 1.41
C PRO A 176 11.52 -21.46 2.13
N TYR A 177 12.24 -20.63 1.40
CA TYR A 177 13.04 -19.56 1.98
C TYR A 177 12.18 -18.46 2.66
N PHE A 178 10.90 -18.40 2.36
CA PHE A 178 9.93 -17.48 2.99
C PHE A 178 8.85 -18.30 3.73
N PRO A 179 9.10 -18.73 4.98
CA PRO A 179 8.20 -19.62 5.71
C PRO A 179 6.81 -19.02 6.00
N GLN A 180 6.68 -17.67 5.92
CA GLN A 180 5.41 -16.97 6.05
C GLN A 180 4.88 -16.50 4.69
N LYS A 181 5.39 -17.06 3.57
CA LYS A 181 5.23 -16.58 2.21
C LYS A 181 5.75 -15.15 2.04
N THR A 182 5.76 -14.63 0.83
CA THR A 182 6.29 -13.29 0.52
C THR A 182 5.51 -12.63 -0.61
N ASN A 183 5.57 -11.31 -0.70
CA ASN A 183 5.28 -10.59 -1.92
C ASN A 183 6.49 -10.75 -2.85
N VAL A 184 6.26 -10.89 -4.15
CA VAL A 184 7.32 -11.07 -5.14
C VAL A 184 7.24 -9.94 -6.15
N GLU A 185 8.24 -9.08 -6.12
CA GLU A 185 8.36 -7.94 -7.02
C GLU A 185 9.36 -8.25 -8.14
N PHE A 186 8.92 -8.11 -9.38
CA PHE A 186 9.81 -8.05 -10.55
C PHE A 186 10.00 -6.59 -10.95
N VAL A 187 11.27 -6.18 -11.07
CA VAL A 187 11.65 -4.78 -11.22
C VAL A 187 12.56 -4.64 -12.45
N LYS A 188 12.18 -3.73 -13.34
CA LYS A 188 13.00 -3.29 -14.46
C LYS A 188 13.51 -1.87 -14.20
N VAL A 189 14.80 -1.69 -14.18
CA VAL A 189 15.43 -0.38 -14.04
C VAL A 189 15.39 0.33 -15.40
N ILE A 190 14.78 1.51 -15.43
CA ILE A 190 14.68 2.35 -16.64
C ILE A 190 15.79 3.40 -16.65
N SER A 191 16.03 4.03 -15.48
CA SER A 191 17.12 4.97 -15.25
C SER A 191 17.47 5.00 -13.76
N GLU A 192 18.44 5.82 -13.37
CA GLU A 192 18.81 6.02 -11.96
C GLU A 192 17.68 6.54 -11.07
N ASN A 193 16.62 7.13 -11.65
CA ASN A 193 15.44 7.66 -10.93
C ASN A 193 14.11 7.15 -11.48
N GLU A 194 14.09 6.07 -12.24
CA GLU A 194 12.87 5.48 -12.73
C GLU A 194 12.95 3.96 -12.82
N ILE A 195 11.95 3.27 -12.28
CA ILE A 195 11.78 1.84 -12.42
C ILE A 195 10.36 1.50 -12.88
N GLU A 196 10.20 0.34 -13.51
CA GLU A 196 8.92 -0.33 -13.74
C GLU A 196 8.86 -1.56 -12.83
N MET A 197 7.74 -1.78 -12.16
CA MET A 197 7.56 -2.98 -11.34
C MET A 197 6.18 -3.57 -11.47
N ALA A 198 6.13 -4.89 -11.30
CA ALA A 198 4.89 -5.63 -11.07
C ALA A 198 5.08 -6.60 -9.90
N VAL A 199 3.99 -6.88 -9.19
CA VAL A 199 4.01 -7.70 -7.99
C VAL A 199 3.04 -8.87 -8.08
N PHE A 200 3.46 -10.00 -7.53
CA PHE A 200 2.57 -11.07 -7.10
C PHE A 200 2.45 -10.99 -5.58
N GLU A 201 1.33 -10.44 -5.10
CA GLU A 201 1.13 -10.20 -3.67
C GLU A 201 0.81 -11.47 -2.91
N ARG A 202 1.34 -11.57 -1.71
CA ARG A 202 1.14 -12.67 -0.77
C ARG A 202 -0.36 -12.89 -0.48
N GLY A 203 -0.90 -14.01 -0.96
CA GLY A 203 -2.29 -14.39 -0.77
C GLY A 203 -3.30 -13.73 -1.70
N CYS A 204 -2.89 -12.71 -2.48
CA CYS A 204 -3.77 -11.96 -3.37
C CYS A 204 -3.47 -12.18 -4.87
N GLY A 205 -2.26 -12.62 -5.20
CA GLY A 205 -1.85 -12.80 -6.60
C GLY A 205 -1.42 -11.50 -7.27
N ILE A 206 -1.65 -11.39 -8.58
CA ILE A 206 -1.33 -10.16 -9.33
C ILE A 206 -2.28 -9.03 -8.91
N THR A 207 -1.71 -7.92 -8.50
CA THR A 207 -2.45 -6.69 -8.18
C THR A 207 -1.95 -5.52 -9.02
N LEU A 208 -2.75 -4.45 -9.08
CA LEU A 208 -2.43 -3.27 -9.87
C LEU A 208 -1.42 -2.35 -9.18
N ALA A 209 -1.38 -2.38 -7.84
CA ALA A 209 -0.47 -1.52 -7.06
C ALA A 209 -0.26 -2.07 -5.65
N CYS A 210 1.00 -2.22 -5.27
CA CYS A 210 1.43 -2.55 -3.91
C CYS A 210 2.34 -1.43 -3.39
N GLY A 211 1.87 -0.66 -2.40
CA GLY A 211 2.62 0.47 -1.86
C GLY A 211 3.90 0.04 -1.14
N THR A 212 3.83 -1.01 -0.31
CA THR A 212 5.01 -1.58 0.37
C THR A 212 5.97 -2.25 -0.61
N GLY A 213 5.43 -2.88 -1.67
CA GLY A 213 6.24 -3.45 -2.74
C GLY A 213 7.01 -2.38 -3.53
N ALA A 214 6.40 -1.22 -3.81
CA ALA A 214 7.10 -0.09 -4.43
C ALA A 214 8.23 0.43 -3.54
N CYS A 215 7.99 0.58 -2.23
CA CYS A 215 9.02 0.97 -1.27
C CYS A 215 10.16 -0.05 -1.21
N ALA A 216 9.84 -1.35 -1.08
CA ALA A 216 10.82 -2.42 -1.06
C ALA A 216 11.66 -2.48 -2.35
N SER A 217 11.02 -2.25 -3.51
CA SER A 217 11.70 -2.23 -4.81
C SER A 217 12.73 -1.11 -4.92
N VAL A 218 12.39 0.10 -4.44
CA VAL A 218 13.35 1.22 -4.43
C VAL A 218 14.49 0.96 -3.46
N VAL A 219 14.20 0.49 -2.24
CA VAL A 219 15.24 0.11 -1.28
C VAL A 219 16.19 -0.93 -1.89
N ALA A 220 15.64 -1.99 -2.48
CA ALA A 220 16.45 -3.02 -3.14
C ALA A 220 17.29 -2.44 -4.29
N SER A 221 16.75 -1.51 -5.06
CA SER A 221 17.47 -0.84 -6.18
C SER A 221 18.66 -0.05 -5.66
N VAL A 222 18.48 0.76 -4.62
CA VAL A 222 19.56 1.53 -3.98
C VAL A 222 20.63 0.61 -3.39
N LEU A 223 20.23 -0.45 -2.67
CA LEU A 223 21.17 -1.42 -2.09
C LEU A 223 22.03 -2.13 -3.13
N ASN A 224 21.50 -2.32 -4.34
CA ASN A 224 22.22 -2.90 -5.47
C ASN A 224 22.93 -1.86 -6.35
N ASN A 225 22.96 -0.57 -5.99
CA ASN A 225 23.54 0.56 -6.72
C ASN A 225 22.95 0.71 -8.14
N LEU A 226 21.65 0.50 -8.28
CA LEU A 226 20.94 0.56 -9.56
C LEU A 226 20.18 1.88 -9.74
N THR A 227 19.80 2.52 -8.65
CA THR A 227 19.05 3.80 -8.66
C THR A 227 19.50 4.71 -7.54
N ASP A 228 19.10 5.98 -7.64
CA ASP A 228 19.08 6.93 -6.54
C ASP A 228 17.99 6.58 -5.53
N ASN A 229 17.89 7.35 -4.46
CA ASN A 229 16.92 7.16 -3.37
C ASN A 229 15.60 7.94 -3.55
N ASN A 230 15.45 8.68 -4.64
CA ASN A 230 14.20 9.34 -5.06
C ASN A 230 13.82 8.82 -6.45
N VAL A 231 12.85 7.92 -6.50
CA VAL A 231 12.58 7.11 -7.67
C VAL A 231 11.10 7.13 -8.03
N LYS A 232 10.83 7.41 -9.30
CA LYS A 232 9.54 7.20 -9.93
C LYS A 232 9.31 5.71 -10.19
N VAL A 233 8.21 5.17 -9.70
CA VAL A 233 7.84 3.76 -9.84
C VAL A 233 6.60 3.66 -10.70
N ASN A 234 6.75 3.04 -11.88
CA ASN A 234 5.66 2.73 -12.79
C ASN A 234 5.07 1.38 -12.40
N LEU A 235 3.80 1.38 -11.98
CA LEU A 235 3.01 0.21 -11.61
C LEU A 235 1.95 -0.07 -12.69
N PRO A 236 1.40 -1.27 -12.81
CA PRO A 236 0.29 -1.54 -13.72
C PRO A 236 -0.92 -0.59 -13.52
N GLY A 237 -1.18 -0.18 -12.28
CA GLY A 237 -2.31 0.69 -11.93
C GLY A 237 -2.01 2.18 -11.92
N GLY A 238 -0.77 2.61 -12.14
CA GLY A 238 -0.40 4.03 -12.15
C GLY A 238 1.01 4.29 -11.65
N VAL A 239 1.33 5.55 -11.41
CA VAL A 239 2.66 6.01 -11.02
C VAL A 239 2.66 6.47 -9.58
N VAL A 240 3.71 6.10 -8.84
CA VAL A 240 4.03 6.66 -7.53
C VAL A 240 5.49 7.11 -7.51
N ASN A 241 5.82 8.03 -6.60
CA ASN A 241 7.21 8.37 -6.30
C ASN A 241 7.55 7.84 -4.92
N ILE A 242 8.72 7.26 -4.78
CA ILE A 242 9.26 6.78 -3.52
C ILE A 242 10.49 7.59 -3.18
N GLU A 243 10.51 8.16 -2.00
CA GLU A 243 11.65 8.86 -1.43
C GLU A 243 12.14 8.08 -0.21
N TRP A 244 13.36 7.58 -0.26
CA TRP A 244 14.00 6.96 0.90
C TRP A 244 15.07 7.90 1.44
N GLU A 245 14.96 8.33 2.68
CA GLU A 245 15.96 9.19 3.33
C GLU A 245 17.25 8.45 3.69
N GLY A 246 17.28 7.12 3.52
CA GLY A 246 18.42 6.27 3.77
C GLY A 246 19.31 6.06 2.55
N SER A 247 20.35 5.28 2.77
CA SER A 247 21.28 4.83 1.75
C SER A 247 21.74 3.40 2.06
N LYS A 248 22.58 2.85 1.18
CA LYS A 248 23.21 1.54 1.43
C LYS A 248 24.06 1.51 2.70
N ASP A 249 24.75 2.63 3.00
CA ASP A 249 25.65 2.74 4.12
C ASP A 249 24.96 3.19 5.42
N ASP A 250 23.81 3.86 5.28
CA ASP A 250 22.97 4.30 6.39
C ASP A 250 21.48 4.02 6.11
N PRO A 251 21.03 2.76 6.26
CA PRO A 251 19.72 2.33 5.82
C PRO A 251 18.58 2.62 6.82
N ASN A 252 18.87 3.07 8.03
CA ASN A 252 17.88 3.18 9.11
C ASN A 252 17.09 4.50 9.06
N HIS A 253 16.54 4.85 7.89
CA HIS A 253 15.78 6.06 7.66
C HIS A 253 14.40 5.77 7.06
N ASP A 254 13.51 6.76 7.16
CA ASP A 254 12.13 6.63 6.73
C ASP A 254 11.99 6.62 5.19
N ILE A 255 10.95 5.93 4.74
CA ILE A 255 10.54 5.87 3.34
C ILE A 255 9.20 6.58 3.21
N PHE A 256 9.07 7.38 2.17
CA PHE A 256 7.84 8.08 1.83
C PHE A 256 7.29 7.60 0.49
N LEU A 257 6.01 7.28 0.52
CA LEU A 257 5.22 6.98 -0.67
C LEU A 257 4.43 8.23 -1.07
N ILE A 258 4.65 8.72 -2.28
CA ILE A 258 3.97 9.90 -2.82
C ILE A 258 3.18 9.47 -4.06
N GLY A 259 1.88 9.72 -4.06
CA GLY A 259 1.05 9.30 -5.18
C GLY A 259 -0.34 9.90 -5.19
N PRO A 260 -1.09 9.64 -6.26
CA PRO A 260 -2.45 10.14 -6.42
C PRO A 260 -3.45 9.40 -5.54
N ALA A 261 -4.57 10.08 -5.29
CA ALA A 261 -5.82 9.50 -4.83
C ALA A 261 -6.95 10.10 -5.66
N GLN A 262 -7.83 9.26 -6.18
CA GLN A 262 -8.85 9.68 -7.13
C GLN A 262 -10.24 9.20 -6.70
N TYR A 263 -11.23 10.09 -6.85
CA TYR A 263 -12.63 9.74 -6.73
C TYR A 263 -13.07 8.98 -7.98
N THR A 264 -13.82 7.90 -7.78
CA THR A 264 -14.46 7.17 -8.88
C THR A 264 -15.91 7.65 -9.05
N PHE A 265 -16.67 7.60 -7.94
CA PHE A 265 -18.06 8.11 -7.92
C PHE A 265 -18.57 8.28 -6.47
N ASN A 266 -19.68 9.02 -6.35
CA ASN A 266 -20.54 9.04 -5.16
C ASN A 266 -21.86 8.36 -5.52
N ALA A 267 -22.46 7.63 -4.59
CA ALA A 267 -23.72 6.96 -4.80
C ALA A 267 -24.57 6.85 -3.52
N ASP A 268 -25.86 6.66 -3.71
CA ASP A 268 -26.77 6.18 -2.68
C ASP A 268 -26.94 4.67 -2.85
N PHE A 269 -26.50 3.90 -1.85
CA PHE A 269 -26.62 2.45 -1.86
C PHE A 269 -27.78 2.00 -0.97
N MET A 270 -28.60 1.06 -1.44
CA MET A 270 -29.68 0.43 -0.68
C MET A 270 -29.16 -0.87 -0.07
N LEU A 271 -29.21 -0.96 1.27
CA LEU A 271 -28.82 -2.17 2.02
C LEU A 271 -29.83 -3.30 1.82
#